data_55248762cc4960ad7ca6543a43640b46
#
_entry.id   55248762cc4960ad7ca6543a43640b46
#
_cell.length_a   1.000
_cell.length_b   1.000
_cell.length_c   1.000
_cell.angle_alpha   90.00
_cell.angle_beta   90.00
_cell.angle_gamma   90.00
#
_symmetry.space_group_name_H-M   'P 1'
#
loop_
_entity.id
_entity.type
_entity.pdbx_description
1 polymer ?
#
loop_
_entity_poly.entity_id
_entity_poly.type
_entity_poly.pdbx_seq_one_letter_code
_entity_poly.pdbx_strand_id
1 'polypeptide(L)'
;MKYDALVVGGGIVGLATAMRLLEGRPGLRLALLEKEGGLARHQTGNNSGVLHSGLYYKPGSDKAKLSVDGLRQMVAFCQEHAIRHEICGKIVVATCAEELPRLENLWERGNQNGLQGLRKLGPSEIKEIEPHATGVAAIHVPQEGIVDYPGVSNKLGELVRKAGGDVRLNTGCLRLTPQGGTWTAHTNGGELEARFVVTCAGLHADRVVRASGQKPGAKIIPFRGEYYKIKAERQHLVRNLIYPVPDPKFPFLGVHFTRLIGGGVEAGPNAVLAFAREGYRWTNLNLRDLAESLTFPGLWRFLIKYPSMCGYEIRRSFSKREFCRSLQKLVPEIQESDLEPGGAGVRAQAMTPDGKLVDDFHFEEGPGILHVVNAPSPAATAALAIGQKIAERVLPRLN
;
A
#
# COMPACT_ATOMS: atom_id res chain seq x y z
N MET A 1 22.19 -17.94 17.06
CA MET A 1 22.87 -16.62 16.94
C MET A 1 21.95 -15.58 17.56
N LYS A 2 22.48 -14.71 18.42
CA LYS A 2 21.68 -13.76 19.21
C LYS A 2 21.76 -12.36 18.61
N TYR A 3 20.62 -11.79 18.26
CA TYR A 3 20.47 -10.44 17.71
C TYR A 3 19.90 -9.49 18.77
N ASP A 4 20.12 -8.20 18.59
CA ASP A 4 19.48 -7.19 19.40
C ASP A 4 18.06 -6.91 18.87
N ALA A 5 17.89 -6.88 17.52
CA ALA A 5 16.61 -6.73 16.87
C ALA A 5 16.44 -7.73 15.70
N LEU A 6 15.21 -8.21 15.53
CA LEU A 6 14.78 -9.04 14.41
C LEU A 6 13.62 -8.37 13.70
N VAL A 7 13.74 -8.18 12.38
CA VAL A 7 12.65 -7.65 11.53
C VAL A 7 12.12 -8.80 10.66
N VAL A 8 10.81 -9.06 10.71
CA VAL A 8 10.15 -10.11 9.93
C VAL A 8 9.39 -9.49 8.76
N GLY A 9 9.87 -9.70 7.55
CA GLY A 9 9.30 -9.22 6.29
C GLY A 9 10.21 -8.26 5.54
N GLY A 10 10.63 -8.65 4.32
CA GLY A 10 11.48 -7.89 3.40
C GLY A 10 10.71 -7.00 2.42
N GLY A 11 9.48 -6.60 2.78
CA GLY A 11 8.75 -5.54 2.10
C GLY A 11 9.28 -4.16 2.49
N ILE A 12 8.82 -3.11 1.78
CA ILE A 12 9.35 -1.74 1.95
C ILE A 12 9.25 -1.21 3.38
N VAL A 13 8.20 -1.57 4.13
CA VAL A 13 8.04 -1.15 5.55
C VAL A 13 9.08 -1.83 6.44
N GLY A 14 9.31 -3.14 6.27
CA GLY A 14 10.32 -3.86 7.06
C GLY A 14 11.73 -3.40 6.74
N LEU A 15 12.04 -3.15 5.47
CA LEU A 15 13.32 -2.62 5.03
C LEU A 15 13.59 -1.21 5.58
N ALA A 16 12.61 -0.31 5.48
CA ALA A 16 12.69 1.02 6.06
C ALA A 16 12.87 0.97 7.58
N THR A 17 12.15 0.08 8.27
CA THR A 17 12.30 -0.15 9.71
C THR A 17 13.72 -0.62 10.06
N ALA A 18 14.24 -1.62 9.35
CA ALA A 18 15.60 -2.13 9.58
C ALA A 18 16.66 -1.05 9.36
N MET A 19 16.53 -0.26 8.28
CA MET A 19 17.43 0.86 8.01
C MET A 19 17.39 1.88 9.15
N ARG A 20 16.21 2.35 9.57
CA ARG A 20 16.05 3.36 10.63
C ARG A 20 16.58 2.88 12.00
N LEU A 21 16.43 1.58 12.29
CA LEU A 21 17.00 1.00 13.52
C LEU A 21 18.54 1.03 13.48
N LEU A 22 19.16 0.69 12.36
CA LEU A 22 20.61 0.72 12.18
C LEU A 22 21.17 2.14 12.15
N GLU A 23 20.46 3.10 11.56
CA GLU A 23 20.81 4.52 11.59
C GLU A 23 20.76 5.10 13.01
N GLY A 24 19.69 4.77 13.76
CA GLY A 24 19.51 5.25 15.12
C GLY A 24 20.44 4.59 16.15
N ARG A 25 21.01 3.42 15.84
CA ARG A 25 21.97 2.72 16.69
C ARG A 25 23.02 1.99 15.84
N PRO A 26 24.12 2.67 15.47
CA PRO A 26 25.24 2.05 14.79
C PRO A 26 25.80 0.84 15.58
N GLY A 27 26.08 -0.25 14.88
CA GLY A 27 26.55 -1.49 15.50
C GLY A 27 25.46 -2.39 16.08
N LEU A 28 24.17 -2.04 15.92
CA LEU A 28 23.06 -2.89 16.30
C LEU A 28 23.13 -4.23 15.54
N ARG A 29 23.13 -5.35 16.25
CA ARG A 29 23.04 -6.69 15.64
C ARG A 29 21.59 -6.93 15.21
N LEU A 30 21.31 -6.69 13.93
CA LEU A 30 19.99 -6.79 13.36
C LEU A 30 19.93 -7.88 12.29
N ALA A 31 18.91 -8.73 12.34
CA ALA A 31 18.54 -9.58 11.22
C ALA A 31 17.19 -9.16 10.63
N LEU A 32 17.08 -9.24 9.28
CA LEU A 32 15.83 -9.10 8.55
C LEU A 32 15.54 -10.41 7.82
N LEU A 33 14.35 -10.97 8.06
CA LEU A 33 13.90 -12.22 7.46
C LEU A 33 12.93 -11.94 6.32
N GLU A 34 13.17 -12.53 5.16
CA GLU A 34 12.27 -12.55 4.04
C GLU A 34 12.06 -14.00 3.55
N LYS A 35 10.79 -14.41 3.42
CA LYS A 35 10.43 -15.78 3.03
C LYS A 35 10.72 -16.08 1.56
N GLU A 36 10.75 -15.05 0.72
CA GLU A 36 11.01 -15.17 -0.71
C GLU A 36 12.53 -15.11 -1.02
N GLY A 37 12.88 -15.55 -2.22
CA GLY A 37 14.23 -15.43 -2.75
C GLY A 37 14.66 -14.02 -3.17
N GLY A 38 13.83 -13.01 -2.91
CA GLY A 38 14.10 -11.61 -3.24
C GLY A 38 13.21 -10.66 -2.45
N LEU A 39 13.65 -9.41 -2.33
CA LEU A 39 12.93 -8.36 -1.65
C LEU A 39 11.71 -7.87 -2.46
N ALA A 40 10.74 -7.27 -1.81
CA ALA A 40 9.59 -6.57 -2.44
C ALA A 40 8.71 -7.46 -3.34
N ARG A 41 8.62 -8.75 -3.12
CA ARG A 41 7.91 -9.69 -4.02
C ARG A 41 6.39 -9.62 -3.95
N HIS A 42 5.82 -9.06 -2.89
CA HIS A 42 4.37 -8.99 -2.68
C HIS A 42 3.82 -7.58 -2.90
N GLN A 43 3.08 -6.99 -1.94
CA GLN A 43 2.41 -5.69 -2.07
C GLN A 43 3.34 -4.57 -2.55
N THR A 44 4.60 -4.59 -2.15
CA THR A 44 5.60 -3.59 -2.55
C THR A 44 5.94 -3.64 -4.04
N GLY A 45 6.00 -4.83 -4.62
CA GLY A 45 6.28 -5.03 -6.05
C GLY A 45 5.03 -5.08 -6.93
N ASN A 46 3.83 -5.12 -6.33
CA ASN A 46 2.55 -5.27 -7.02
C ASN A 46 1.57 -4.15 -6.61
N ASN A 47 1.96 -2.90 -6.88
CA ASN A 47 1.16 -1.70 -6.67
C ASN A 47 1.32 -0.74 -7.85
N SER A 48 0.57 0.35 -7.86
CA SER A 48 0.55 1.32 -8.96
C SER A 48 1.80 2.21 -9.06
N GLY A 49 2.75 2.12 -8.16
CA GLY A 49 3.96 2.96 -8.18
C GLY A 49 3.72 4.45 -7.93
N VAL A 50 2.61 4.84 -7.30
CA VAL A 50 2.26 6.24 -7.09
C VAL A 50 2.81 6.77 -5.77
N LEU A 51 3.40 7.96 -5.84
CA LEU A 51 3.78 8.80 -4.70
C LEU A 51 2.55 9.62 -4.26
N HIS A 52 1.95 9.28 -3.13
CA HIS A 52 0.75 9.93 -2.61
C HIS A 52 1.07 11.03 -1.61
N SER A 53 0.45 12.20 -1.76
CA SER A 53 0.67 13.38 -0.91
C SER A 53 -0.11 13.37 0.41
N GLY A 54 -1.16 12.57 0.53
CA GLY A 54 -2.03 12.58 1.72
C GLY A 54 -3.34 13.34 1.54
N LEU A 55 -3.74 13.73 0.33
CA LEU A 55 -4.95 14.48 0.03
C LEU A 55 -6.22 13.86 0.62
N TYR A 56 -6.34 12.53 0.53
CA TYR A 56 -7.57 11.80 0.90
C TYR A 56 -7.73 11.57 2.40
N TYR A 57 -6.69 11.75 3.21
CA TYR A 57 -6.66 11.24 4.58
C TYR A 57 -7.18 12.27 5.58
N LYS A 58 -7.82 11.75 6.64
CA LYS A 58 -8.37 12.58 7.70
C LYS A 58 -7.27 13.40 8.36
N PRO A 59 -7.40 14.72 8.43
CA PRO A 59 -6.43 15.58 9.09
C PRO A 59 -6.18 15.14 10.54
N GLY A 60 -4.91 15.16 10.95
CA GLY A 60 -4.49 14.74 12.28
C GLY A 60 -4.29 13.23 12.48
N SER A 61 -4.77 12.37 11.57
CA SER A 61 -4.51 10.91 11.62
C SER A 61 -3.03 10.59 11.37
N ASP A 62 -2.59 9.43 11.85
CA ASP A 62 -1.24 8.93 11.55
C ASP A 62 -1.03 8.77 10.04
N LYS A 63 -2.06 8.30 9.35
CA LYS A 63 -2.04 8.12 7.89
C LYS A 63 -1.81 9.45 7.15
N ALA A 64 -2.44 10.54 7.58
CA ALA A 64 -2.21 11.86 6.99
C ALA A 64 -0.79 12.37 7.26
N LYS A 65 -0.37 12.37 8.53
CA LYS A 65 0.95 12.87 8.95
C LYS A 65 2.09 12.10 8.29
N LEU A 66 2.05 10.76 8.38
CA LEU A 66 3.10 9.92 7.82
C LEU A 66 3.10 9.91 6.29
N SER A 67 1.97 10.22 5.62
CA SER A 67 1.94 10.35 4.17
C SER A 67 2.63 11.62 3.70
N VAL A 68 2.33 12.75 4.33
CA VAL A 68 2.94 14.05 3.97
C VAL A 68 4.45 14.03 4.22
N ASP A 69 4.87 13.57 5.40
CA ASP A 69 6.28 13.47 5.75
C ASP A 69 6.98 12.39 4.92
N GLY A 70 6.36 11.23 4.76
CA GLY A 70 6.89 10.11 3.99
C GLY A 70 7.08 10.43 2.52
N LEU A 71 6.20 11.22 1.91
CA LEU A 71 6.42 11.70 0.54
C LEU A 71 7.71 12.50 0.41
N ARG A 72 7.95 13.45 1.32
CA ARG A 72 9.17 14.26 1.34
C ARG A 72 10.42 13.39 1.50
N GLN A 73 10.40 12.47 2.48
CA GLN A 73 11.49 11.54 2.72
C GLN A 73 11.73 10.62 1.52
N MET A 74 10.66 10.10 0.90
CA MET A 74 10.76 9.19 -0.24
C MET A 74 11.34 9.88 -1.47
N VAL A 75 10.91 11.09 -1.77
CA VAL A 75 11.47 11.88 -2.89
C VAL A 75 12.94 12.19 -2.65
N ALA A 76 13.30 12.66 -1.45
CA ALA A 76 14.70 12.92 -1.10
C ALA A 76 15.57 11.64 -1.20
N PHE A 77 15.07 10.53 -0.72
CA PHE A 77 15.74 9.23 -0.83
C PHE A 77 15.95 8.79 -2.29
N CYS A 78 14.93 8.96 -3.13
CA CYS A 78 15.05 8.64 -4.55
C CYS A 78 16.06 9.54 -5.26
N GLN A 79 16.11 10.83 -4.93
CA GLN A 79 17.08 11.78 -5.47
C GLN A 79 18.51 11.41 -5.04
N GLU A 80 18.73 11.19 -3.74
CA GLU A 80 20.04 10.83 -3.18
C GLU A 80 20.62 9.55 -3.79
N HIS A 81 19.76 8.58 -4.05
CA HIS A 81 20.19 7.26 -4.51
C HIS A 81 19.93 7.00 -6.01
N ALA A 82 19.64 8.04 -6.78
CA ALA A 82 19.37 7.97 -8.22
C ALA A 82 18.32 6.91 -8.60
N ILE A 83 17.27 6.76 -7.78
CA ILE A 83 16.16 5.86 -8.06
C ILE A 83 15.15 6.56 -8.98
N ARG A 84 14.68 5.84 -9.99
CA ARG A 84 13.71 6.40 -10.96
C ARG A 84 12.44 6.83 -10.26
N HIS A 85 12.14 8.12 -10.35
CA HIS A 85 10.90 8.74 -9.87
C HIS A 85 10.63 9.99 -10.68
N GLU A 86 9.39 10.44 -10.67
CA GLU A 86 8.99 11.67 -11.33
C GLU A 86 7.81 12.30 -10.59
N ILE A 87 7.92 13.58 -10.28
CA ILE A 87 6.83 14.38 -9.72
C ILE A 87 6.05 14.96 -10.89
N CYS A 88 5.10 14.19 -11.40
CA CYS A 88 4.33 14.51 -12.59
C CYS A 88 3.00 15.21 -12.29
N GLY A 89 2.60 15.26 -11.03
CA GLY A 89 1.29 15.77 -10.62
C GLY A 89 0.16 14.76 -10.83
N LYS A 90 -0.99 15.10 -10.22
CA LYS A 90 -2.24 14.36 -10.33
C LYS A 90 -3.43 15.31 -10.42
N ILE A 91 -4.45 14.96 -11.19
CA ILE A 91 -5.76 15.60 -11.11
C ILE A 91 -6.77 14.67 -10.45
N VAL A 92 -7.58 15.22 -9.54
CA VAL A 92 -8.74 14.53 -8.96
C VAL A 92 -9.99 15.18 -9.51
N VAL A 93 -10.73 14.47 -10.34
CA VAL A 93 -11.77 14.99 -11.22
C VAL A 93 -13.15 14.69 -10.68
N ALA A 94 -13.98 15.71 -10.52
CA ALA A 94 -15.43 15.61 -10.39
C ALA A 94 -16.05 15.50 -11.78
N THR A 95 -16.73 14.39 -12.05
CA THR A 95 -17.34 14.10 -13.36
C THR A 95 -18.75 14.64 -13.50
N CYS A 96 -19.38 14.99 -12.39
CA CYS A 96 -20.73 15.56 -12.33
C CYS A 96 -20.89 16.54 -11.14
N ALA A 97 -21.97 17.32 -11.14
CA ALA A 97 -22.21 18.34 -10.13
C ALA A 97 -22.39 17.76 -8.71
N GLU A 98 -22.93 16.55 -8.60
CA GLU A 98 -23.13 15.84 -7.33
C GLU A 98 -21.80 15.50 -6.62
N GLU A 99 -20.70 15.53 -7.34
CA GLU A 99 -19.35 15.26 -6.79
C GLU A 99 -18.67 16.53 -6.25
N LEU A 100 -19.15 17.73 -6.58
CA LEU A 100 -18.53 19.00 -6.18
C LEU A 100 -18.39 19.18 -4.66
N PRO A 101 -19.41 18.86 -3.82
CA PRO A 101 -19.23 18.97 -2.37
C PRO A 101 -18.14 18.04 -1.81
N ARG A 102 -17.98 16.86 -2.44
CA ARG A 102 -16.93 15.91 -2.07
C ARG A 102 -15.54 16.39 -2.51
N LEU A 103 -15.47 17.01 -3.68
CA LEU A 103 -14.24 17.63 -4.18
C LEU A 103 -13.80 18.79 -3.26
N GLU A 104 -14.76 19.62 -2.80
CA GLU A 104 -14.47 20.70 -1.84
C GLU A 104 -13.95 20.15 -0.51
N ASN A 105 -14.54 19.11 0.01
CA ASN A 105 -14.04 18.43 1.22
C ASN A 105 -12.59 17.92 1.06
N LEU A 106 -12.23 17.42 -0.13
CA LEU A 106 -10.84 17.02 -0.43
C LEU A 106 -9.90 18.23 -0.46
N TRP A 107 -10.35 19.33 -1.02
CA TRP A 107 -9.61 20.59 -1.03
C TRP A 107 -9.29 21.06 0.39
N GLU A 108 -10.29 21.09 1.25
CA GLU A 108 -10.13 21.46 2.66
C GLU A 108 -9.17 20.51 3.39
N ARG A 109 -9.32 19.20 3.20
CA ARG A 109 -8.40 18.20 3.76
C ARG A 109 -6.98 18.39 3.30
N GLY A 110 -6.76 18.63 2.01
CA GLY A 110 -5.43 18.88 1.46
C GLY A 110 -4.76 20.08 2.12
N ASN A 111 -5.48 21.18 2.27
CA ASN A 111 -4.98 22.38 2.95
C ASN A 111 -4.68 22.11 4.45
N GLN A 112 -5.60 21.42 5.17
CA GLN A 112 -5.41 21.06 6.57
C GLN A 112 -4.25 20.08 6.78
N ASN A 113 -3.96 19.22 5.81
CA ASN A 113 -2.80 18.33 5.81
C ASN A 113 -1.50 19.04 5.40
N GLY A 114 -1.56 20.33 5.06
CA GLY A 114 -0.39 21.14 4.72
C GLY A 114 0.15 20.90 3.32
N LEU A 115 -0.68 20.41 2.38
CA LEU A 115 -0.28 20.26 0.99
C LEU A 115 -0.09 21.60 0.32
N GLN A 116 0.99 21.73 -0.43
CA GLN A 116 1.35 22.99 -1.09
C GLN A 116 1.02 22.96 -2.59
N GLY A 117 0.72 24.11 -3.16
CA GLY A 117 0.52 24.25 -4.60
C GLY A 117 -0.76 23.60 -5.15
N LEU A 118 -1.71 23.22 -4.29
CA LEU A 118 -3.01 22.74 -4.74
C LEU A 118 -3.70 23.82 -5.59
N ARG A 119 -4.36 23.43 -6.68
CA ARG A 119 -5.18 24.32 -7.50
C ARG A 119 -6.54 23.70 -7.79
N LYS A 120 -7.61 24.49 -7.69
CA LYS A 120 -8.91 24.13 -8.25
C LYS A 120 -8.89 24.43 -9.75
N LEU A 121 -9.42 23.52 -10.53
CA LEU A 121 -9.44 23.61 -11.99
C LEU A 121 -10.87 23.58 -12.50
N GLY A 122 -11.16 24.46 -13.45
CA GLY A 122 -12.34 24.39 -14.29
C GLY A 122 -12.12 23.44 -15.51
N PRO A 123 -13.18 23.23 -16.33
CA PRO A 123 -13.10 22.30 -17.46
C PRO A 123 -12.00 22.61 -18.49
N SER A 124 -11.71 23.88 -18.77
CA SER A 124 -10.62 24.30 -19.68
C SER A 124 -9.25 23.97 -19.10
N GLU A 125 -9.04 24.29 -17.83
CA GLU A 125 -7.75 24.04 -17.15
C GLU A 125 -7.46 22.55 -16.96
N ILE A 126 -8.52 21.70 -16.79
CA ILE A 126 -8.38 20.24 -16.81
C ILE A 126 -7.74 19.81 -18.12
N LYS A 127 -8.21 20.32 -19.26
CA LYS A 127 -7.68 19.97 -20.60
C LYS A 127 -6.27 20.50 -20.87
N GLU A 128 -5.85 21.57 -20.21
CA GLU A 128 -4.47 22.05 -20.31
C GLU A 128 -3.49 21.03 -19.71
N ILE A 129 -3.87 20.38 -18.59
CA ILE A 129 -3.06 19.39 -17.89
C ILE A 129 -3.22 18.01 -18.54
N GLU A 130 -4.46 17.58 -18.73
CA GLU A 130 -4.85 16.27 -19.29
C GLU A 130 -5.83 16.49 -20.44
N PRO A 131 -5.35 16.63 -21.71
CA PRO A 131 -6.17 17.06 -22.84
C PRO A 131 -7.38 16.20 -23.14
N HIS A 132 -7.32 14.91 -22.79
CA HIS A 132 -8.38 13.93 -23.04
C HIS A 132 -9.26 13.69 -21.80
N ALA A 133 -8.92 14.28 -20.65
CA ALA A 133 -9.75 14.17 -19.44
C ALA A 133 -10.98 15.09 -19.55
N THR A 134 -12.07 14.65 -18.94
CA THR A 134 -13.30 15.45 -18.83
C THR A 134 -13.82 15.49 -17.41
N GLY A 135 -14.39 16.63 -17.02
CA GLY A 135 -14.98 16.83 -15.71
C GLY A 135 -15.58 18.23 -15.59
N VAL A 136 -16.40 18.43 -14.56
CA VAL A 136 -17.00 19.74 -14.23
C VAL A 136 -16.06 20.59 -13.37
N ALA A 137 -15.20 19.96 -12.62
CA ALA A 137 -14.11 20.59 -11.85
C ALA A 137 -13.06 19.53 -11.45
N ALA A 138 -11.87 19.98 -11.06
CA ALA A 138 -10.84 19.10 -10.50
C ALA A 138 -9.98 19.80 -9.44
N ILE A 139 -9.23 19.01 -8.68
CA ILE A 139 -8.10 19.48 -7.87
C ILE A 139 -6.82 18.99 -8.54
N HIS A 140 -5.91 19.90 -8.85
CA HIS A 140 -4.55 19.57 -9.22
C HIS A 140 -3.68 19.44 -7.98
N VAL A 141 -2.96 18.32 -7.88
CA VAL A 141 -2.04 17.98 -6.78
C VAL A 141 -0.62 17.87 -7.35
N PRO A 142 0.14 18.96 -7.41
CA PRO A 142 1.42 18.98 -8.11
C PRO A 142 2.52 18.15 -7.44
N GLN A 143 2.38 17.83 -6.16
CA GLN A 143 3.37 17.09 -5.37
C GLN A 143 3.32 15.57 -5.57
N GLU A 144 2.29 15.04 -6.19
CA GLU A 144 2.17 13.59 -6.45
C GLU A 144 2.97 13.18 -7.68
N GLY A 145 3.33 11.91 -7.73
CA GLY A 145 4.17 11.41 -8.79
C GLY A 145 4.21 9.91 -8.87
N ILE A 146 5.20 9.39 -9.56
CA ILE A 146 5.42 7.97 -9.80
C ILE A 146 6.85 7.57 -9.44
N VAL A 147 7.05 6.32 -9.00
CA VAL A 147 8.33 5.85 -8.48
C VAL A 147 8.51 4.33 -8.68
N ASP A 148 9.78 3.91 -8.78
CA ASP A 148 10.18 2.50 -8.78
C ASP A 148 10.34 1.98 -7.34
N TYR A 149 9.22 1.53 -6.68
CA TYR A 149 9.27 0.96 -5.34
C TYR A 149 10.11 -0.32 -5.22
N PRO A 150 10.17 -1.23 -6.20
CA PRO A 150 11.17 -2.28 -6.23
C PRO A 150 12.61 -1.76 -6.15
N GLY A 151 12.94 -0.71 -6.91
CA GLY A 151 14.23 -0.03 -6.86
C GLY A 151 14.53 0.56 -5.49
N VAL A 152 13.55 1.26 -4.88
CA VAL A 152 13.64 1.76 -3.49
C VAL A 152 13.95 0.62 -2.52
N SER A 153 13.21 -0.49 -2.62
CA SER A 153 13.36 -1.62 -1.70
C SER A 153 14.71 -2.32 -1.83
N ASN A 154 15.19 -2.49 -3.06
CA ASN A 154 16.50 -3.06 -3.31
C ASN A 154 17.60 -2.17 -2.72
N LYS A 155 17.48 -0.85 -2.89
CA LYS A 155 18.44 0.11 -2.30
C LYS A 155 18.41 0.10 -0.78
N LEU A 156 17.22 0.07 -0.17
CA LEU A 156 17.09 -0.10 1.28
C LEU A 156 17.78 -1.39 1.76
N GLY A 157 17.55 -2.51 1.06
CA GLY A 157 18.22 -3.78 1.39
C GLY A 157 19.74 -3.72 1.27
N GLU A 158 20.27 -3.00 0.27
CA GLU A 158 21.72 -2.73 0.14
C GLU A 158 22.24 -1.91 1.33
N LEU A 159 21.53 -0.83 1.70
CA LEU A 159 21.92 0.03 2.81
C LEU A 159 21.88 -0.70 4.15
N VAL A 160 20.88 -1.55 4.38
CA VAL A 160 20.78 -2.41 5.56
C VAL A 160 22.00 -3.32 5.66
N ARG A 161 22.38 -3.99 4.56
CA ARG A 161 23.59 -4.84 4.53
C ARG A 161 24.88 -4.05 4.76
N LYS A 162 24.99 -2.87 4.11
CA LYS A 162 26.17 -1.98 4.28
C LYS A 162 26.32 -1.51 5.72
N ALA A 163 25.22 -1.31 6.44
CA ALA A 163 25.21 -0.97 7.87
C ALA A 163 25.42 -2.18 8.81
N GLY A 164 25.73 -3.37 8.27
CA GLY A 164 25.99 -4.59 9.04
C GLY A 164 24.73 -5.41 9.38
N GLY A 165 23.58 -5.09 8.81
CA GLY A 165 22.35 -5.89 8.97
C GLY A 165 22.42 -7.21 8.20
N ASP A 166 21.98 -8.29 8.84
CA ASP A 166 21.90 -9.64 8.26
C ASP A 166 20.58 -9.84 7.53
N VAL A 167 20.58 -9.68 6.20
CA VAL A 167 19.36 -9.85 5.37
C VAL A 167 19.27 -11.27 4.86
N ARG A 168 18.36 -12.06 5.43
CA ARG A 168 18.14 -13.47 5.14
C ARG A 168 16.94 -13.66 4.22
N LEU A 169 17.22 -13.98 2.98
CA LEU A 169 16.24 -14.40 2.00
C LEU A 169 15.91 -15.89 2.15
N ASN A 170 14.83 -16.36 1.55
CA ASN A 170 14.31 -17.73 1.68
C ASN A 170 14.14 -18.19 3.14
N THR A 171 13.90 -17.22 4.05
CA THR A 171 13.84 -17.46 5.48
C THR A 171 12.48 -17.01 6.02
N GLY A 172 11.54 -17.96 6.04
CA GLY A 172 10.18 -17.74 6.56
C GLY A 172 10.14 -17.90 8.08
N CYS A 173 9.56 -16.91 8.78
CA CYS A 173 9.26 -17.01 10.20
C CYS A 173 7.99 -17.85 10.40
N LEU A 174 8.12 -19.02 11.03
CA LEU A 174 7.03 -19.97 11.26
C LEU A 174 6.34 -19.75 12.61
N ARG A 175 7.12 -19.41 13.64
CA ARG A 175 6.65 -19.20 15.00
C ARG A 175 7.60 -18.28 15.76
N LEU A 176 7.06 -17.54 16.72
CA LEU A 176 7.80 -16.69 17.65
C LEU A 176 7.46 -17.14 19.07
N THR A 177 8.48 -17.45 19.88
CA THR A 177 8.29 -17.86 21.28
C THR A 177 9.10 -16.97 22.21
N PRO A 178 8.48 -16.38 23.26
CA PRO A 178 9.21 -15.64 24.27
C PRO A 178 9.98 -16.62 25.15
N GLN A 179 11.23 -16.31 25.48
CA GLN A 179 12.07 -17.12 26.33
C GLN A 179 13.07 -16.23 27.10
N GLY A 180 12.93 -16.16 28.43
CA GLY A 180 13.93 -15.50 29.28
C GLY A 180 14.22 -14.03 28.93
N GLY A 181 13.21 -13.25 28.55
CA GLY A 181 13.36 -11.82 28.18
C GLY A 181 13.82 -11.60 26.73
N THR A 182 13.95 -12.67 25.94
CA THR A 182 14.24 -12.66 24.50
C THR A 182 13.12 -13.38 23.72
N TRP A 183 13.17 -13.30 22.41
CA TRP A 183 12.30 -14.04 21.49
C TRP A 183 13.11 -15.01 20.66
N THR A 184 12.60 -16.23 20.52
CA THR A 184 13.11 -17.21 19.57
C THR A 184 12.21 -17.23 18.34
N ALA A 185 12.77 -16.89 17.19
CA ALA A 185 12.13 -17.05 15.89
C ALA A 185 12.47 -18.42 15.31
N HIS A 186 11.47 -19.28 15.21
CA HIS A 186 11.57 -20.57 14.52
C HIS A 186 11.36 -20.35 13.03
N THR A 187 12.35 -20.66 12.23
CA THR A 187 12.32 -20.44 10.78
C THR A 187 12.55 -21.74 10.03
N ASN A 188 12.29 -21.79 8.73
CA ASN A 188 12.69 -22.90 7.86
C ASN A 188 14.21 -23.07 7.71
N GLY A 189 15.01 -22.06 8.13
CA GLY A 189 16.47 -22.06 8.14
C GLY A 189 17.10 -22.21 9.53
N GLY A 190 16.33 -22.68 10.54
CA GLY A 190 16.78 -22.83 11.93
C GLY A 190 16.25 -21.76 12.86
N GLU A 191 16.76 -21.70 14.08
CA GLU A 191 16.33 -20.81 15.14
C GLU A 191 17.21 -19.58 15.28
N LEU A 192 16.59 -18.44 15.53
CA LEU A 192 17.26 -17.17 15.77
C LEU A 192 16.70 -16.54 17.05
N GLU A 193 17.61 -16.06 17.90
CA GLU A 193 17.23 -15.34 19.10
C GLU A 193 17.38 -13.83 18.91
N ALA A 194 16.42 -13.07 19.42
CA ALA A 194 16.49 -11.62 19.42
C ALA A 194 15.91 -11.02 20.73
N ARG A 195 16.45 -9.88 21.14
CA ARG A 195 15.93 -9.14 22.29
C ARG A 195 14.59 -8.46 21.96
N PHE A 196 14.45 -8.01 20.74
CA PHE A 196 13.24 -7.36 20.24
C PHE A 196 12.88 -7.85 18.84
N VAL A 197 11.60 -8.05 18.57
CA VAL A 197 11.07 -8.44 17.26
C VAL A 197 10.13 -7.38 16.72
N VAL A 198 10.35 -6.97 15.46
CA VAL A 198 9.39 -6.15 14.71
C VAL A 198 8.84 -6.99 13.56
N THR A 199 7.51 -7.12 13.46
CA THR A 199 6.91 -7.88 12.37
C THR A 199 6.23 -6.95 11.36
N CYS A 200 6.67 -7.04 10.10
CA CYS A 200 6.17 -6.28 8.95
C CYS A 200 5.66 -7.25 7.87
N ALA A 201 4.80 -8.20 8.27
CA ALA A 201 4.45 -9.38 7.48
C ALA A 201 3.33 -9.14 6.44
N GLY A 202 2.85 -7.91 6.24
CA GLY A 202 1.91 -7.53 5.20
C GLY A 202 0.66 -8.43 5.14
N LEU A 203 0.50 -9.18 4.05
CA LEU A 203 -0.61 -10.11 3.86
C LEU A 203 -0.73 -11.19 4.94
N HIS A 204 0.35 -11.47 5.68
CA HIS A 204 0.38 -12.48 6.74
C HIS A 204 0.45 -11.88 8.14
N ALA A 205 0.23 -10.58 8.32
CA ALA A 205 0.41 -9.86 9.59
C ALA A 205 -0.37 -10.52 10.75
N ASP A 206 -1.67 -10.78 10.57
CA ASP A 206 -2.51 -11.44 11.58
C ASP A 206 -2.09 -12.88 11.92
N ARG A 207 -1.47 -13.59 10.96
CA ARG A 207 -0.93 -14.94 11.19
C ARG A 207 0.34 -14.90 12.01
N VAL A 208 1.21 -13.93 11.76
CA VAL A 208 2.45 -13.77 12.53
C VAL A 208 2.14 -13.32 13.96
N VAL A 209 1.14 -12.45 14.17
CA VAL A 209 0.65 -12.14 15.52
C VAL A 209 0.20 -13.41 16.25
N ARG A 210 -0.59 -14.28 15.61
CA ARG A 210 -1.00 -15.57 16.22
C ARG A 210 0.19 -16.52 16.45
N ALA A 211 1.16 -16.54 15.53
CA ALA A 211 2.36 -17.34 15.65
C ALA A 211 3.29 -16.89 16.80
N SER A 212 3.10 -15.67 17.33
CA SER A 212 3.75 -15.18 18.56
C SER A 212 2.97 -15.52 19.86
N GLY A 213 1.87 -16.29 19.75
CA GLY A 213 1.01 -16.60 20.89
C GLY A 213 0.03 -15.49 21.27
N GLN A 214 -0.03 -14.40 20.51
CA GLN A 214 -0.93 -13.26 20.76
C GLN A 214 -2.21 -13.38 19.91
N LYS A 215 -3.27 -12.68 20.33
CA LYS A 215 -4.52 -12.60 19.58
C LYS A 215 -4.54 -11.30 18.78
N PRO A 216 -4.60 -11.35 17.43
CA PRO A 216 -4.67 -10.14 16.62
C PRO A 216 -6.00 -9.41 16.82
N GLY A 217 -5.96 -8.08 16.92
CA GLY A 217 -7.15 -7.23 17.01
C GLY A 217 -7.96 -7.16 15.72
N ALA A 218 -7.32 -7.45 14.59
CA ALA A 218 -7.95 -7.49 13.28
C ALA A 218 -7.48 -8.72 12.47
N LYS A 219 -8.28 -9.12 11.48
CA LYS A 219 -7.93 -10.18 10.53
C LYS A 219 -7.62 -9.57 9.17
N ILE A 220 -6.61 -10.08 8.50
CA ILE A 220 -6.31 -9.69 7.11
C ILE A 220 -7.23 -10.45 6.16
N ILE A 221 -8.03 -9.69 5.42
CA ILE A 221 -8.83 -10.18 4.31
C ILE A 221 -8.17 -9.68 3.02
N PRO A 222 -7.77 -10.58 2.12
CA PRO A 222 -7.09 -10.20 0.89
C PRO A 222 -8.11 -9.70 -0.15
N PHE A 223 -7.95 -8.43 -0.59
CA PHE A 223 -8.71 -7.88 -1.71
C PHE A 223 -7.79 -7.70 -2.91
N ARG A 224 -8.08 -8.40 -4.00
CA ARG A 224 -7.37 -8.25 -5.26
C ARG A 224 -7.90 -7.04 -6.02
N GLY A 225 -6.98 -6.21 -6.49
CA GLY A 225 -7.22 -5.14 -7.42
C GLY A 225 -6.62 -5.49 -8.77
N GLU A 226 -7.46 -5.57 -9.79
CA GLU A 226 -7.07 -5.92 -11.15
C GLU A 226 -6.88 -4.65 -11.98
N TYR A 227 -5.88 -4.68 -12.86
CA TYR A 227 -5.56 -3.57 -13.75
C TYR A 227 -5.70 -4.00 -15.20
N TYR A 228 -6.01 -3.03 -16.05
CA TYR A 228 -5.82 -3.11 -17.49
C TYR A 228 -4.66 -2.21 -17.89
N LYS A 229 -3.86 -2.65 -18.85
CA LYS A 229 -2.88 -1.82 -19.55
C LYS A 229 -3.56 -1.13 -20.72
N ILE A 230 -3.17 0.10 -20.96
CA ILE A 230 -3.60 0.82 -22.17
C ILE A 230 -2.61 0.48 -23.29
N LYS A 231 -3.12 0.09 -24.46
CA LYS A 231 -2.31 -0.20 -25.64
C LYS A 231 -1.39 0.96 -26.00
N ALA A 232 -0.20 0.66 -26.51
CA ALA A 232 0.86 1.63 -26.77
C ALA A 232 0.38 2.83 -27.61
N GLU A 233 -0.39 2.57 -28.66
CA GLU A 233 -0.95 3.58 -29.57
C GLU A 233 -2.00 4.51 -28.92
N ARG A 234 -2.53 4.12 -27.75
CA ARG A 234 -3.55 4.87 -27.03
C ARG A 234 -3.05 5.50 -25.73
N GLN A 235 -1.80 5.29 -25.34
CA GLN A 235 -1.23 5.84 -24.09
C GLN A 235 -1.19 7.36 -24.06
N HIS A 236 -1.19 8.01 -25.23
CA HIS A 236 -1.25 9.47 -25.34
C HIS A 236 -2.52 10.09 -24.72
N LEU A 237 -3.57 9.30 -24.50
CA LEU A 237 -4.79 9.73 -23.83
C LEU A 237 -4.61 10.10 -22.35
N VAL A 238 -3.49 9.68 -21.76
CA VAL A 238 -3.19 9.93 -20.33
C VAL A 238 -1.75 10.39 -20.20
N ARG A 239 -1.56 11.61 -19.75
CA ARG A 239 -0.22 12.18 -19.54
C ARG A 239 0.38 11.81 -18.19
N ASN A 240 -0.42 11.84 -17.13
CA ASN A 240 0.03 11.67 -15.74
C ASN A 240 -0.90 10.77 -14.94
N LEU A 241 -1.57 11.32 -13.92
CA LEU A 241 -2.43 10.62 -12.99
C LEU A 241 -3.84 11.24 -13.02
N ILE A 242 -4.85 10.47 -13.43
CA ILE A 242 -6.23 10.93 -13.52
C ILE A 242 -7.10 10.09 -12.60
N TYR A 243 -7.58 10.68 -11.50
CA TYR A 243 -8.31 10.01 -10.44
C TYR A 243 -9.73 10.57 -10.29
N PRO A 244 -10.75 9.76 -9.99
CA PRO A 244 -12.07 10.27 -9.65
C PRO A 244 -12.13 10.82 -8.23
N VAL A 245 -13.13 11.64 -7.96
CA VAL A 245 -13.52 11.97 -6.59
C VAL A 245 -13.99 10.68 -5.87
N PRO A 246 -13.49 10.36 -4.67
CA PRO A 246 -13.94 9.18 -3.93
C PRO A 246 -15.42 9.24 -3.59
N ASP A 247 -16.12 8.12 -3.74
CA ASP A 247 -17.46 7.98 -3.23
C ASP A 247 -17.45 7.41 -1.80
N PRO A 248 -17.93 8.13 -0.78
CA PRO A 248 -17.90 7.67 0.62
C PRO A 248 -18.75 6.41 0.87
N LYS A 249 -19.64 6.07 -0.08
CA LYS A 249 -20.38 4.80 -0.04
C LYS A 249 -19.51 3.59 -0.35
N PHE A 250 -18.32 3.82 -0.94
CA PHE A 250 -17.38 2.78 -1.33
C PHE A 250 -16.09 2.91 -0.51
N PRO A 251 -15.64 1.86 0.19
CA PRO A 251 -14.42 1.89 0.97
C PRO A 251 -13.15 1.86 0.12
N PHE A 252 -13.27 1.64 -1.18
CA PHE A 252 -12.17 1.63 -2.12
C PHE A 252 -12.33 2.76 -3.15
N LEU A 253 -11.20 3.32 -3.57
CA LEU A 253 -11.18 4.33 -4.62
C LEU A 253 -11.65 3.71 -5.95
N GLY A 254 -12.41 4.47 -6.72
CA GLY A 254 -12.83 4.08 -8.07
C GLY A 254 -11.65 3.88 -9.02
N VAL A 255 -11.90 3.21 -10.16
CA VAL A 255 -10.87 3.00 -11.19
C VAL A 255 -10.36 4.35 -11.70
N HIS A 256 -9.06 4.39 -11.95
CA HIS A 256 -8.33 5.59 -12.32
C HIS A 256 -7.21 5.24 -13.29
N PHE A 257 -6.59 6.24 -13.88
CA PHE A 257 -5.44 6.06 -14.77
C PHE A 257 -4.15 6.42 -14.06
N THR A 258 -3.13 5.60 -14.30
CA THR A 258 -1.80 5.77 -13.74
C THR A 258 -0.75 5.58 -14.81
N ARG A 259 0.04 6.61 -15.09
CA ARG A 259 1.26 6.47 -15.86
C ARG A 259 2.31 5.77 -15.01
N LEU A 260 3.04 4.83 -15.57
CA LEU A 260 4.04 4.03 -14.87
C LEU A 260 5.45 4.58 -15.05
N ILE A 261 6.27 4.52 -14.02
CA ILE A 261 7.69 4.94 -14.08
C ILE A 261 8.52 4.09 -15.04
N GLY A 262 8.12 2.86 -15.31
CA GLY A 262 8.72 1.97 -16.28
C GLY A 262 8.22 2.16 -17.71
N GLY A 263 7.31 3.11 -17.93
CA GLY A 263 6.59 3.34 -19.18
C GLY A 263 5.25 2.61 -19.23
N GLY A 264 4.35 3.15 -20.05
CA GLY A 264 2.98 2.66 -20.17
C GLY A 264 2.00 3.35 -19.23
N VAL A 265 0.73 3.03 -19.46
CA VAL A 265 -0.40 3.50 -18.65
C VAL A 265 -1.21 2.30 -18.19
N GLU A 266 -1.53 2.27 -16.91
CA GLU A 266 -2.48 1.31 -16.32
C GLU A 266 -3.78 2.00 -15.93
N ALA A 267 -4.87 1.24 -16.02
CA ALA A 267 -6.19 1.64 -15.57
C ALA A 267 -6.71 0.65 -14.53
N GLY A 268 -7.19 1.15 -13.41
CA GLY A 268 -7.67 0.31 -12.30
C GLY A 268 -7.38 0.98 -10.96
N PRO A 269 -7.32 0.18 -9.87
CA PRO A 269 -7.82 -1.19 -9.79
C PRO A 269 -9.30 -1.26 -9.38
N ASN A 270 -9.93 -2.41 -9.62
CA ASN A 270 -11.15 -2.81 -8.91
C ASN A 270 -10.83 -3.37 -7.50
N ALA A 271 -11.82 -3.96 -6.82
CA ALA A 271 -11.60 -4.57 -5.51
C ALA A 271 -12.52 -5.80 -5.33
N VAL A 272 -11.96 -6.99 -5.51
CA VAL A 272 -12.66 -8.26 -5.33
C VAL A 272 -11.95 -9.14 -4.30
N LEU A 273 -12.68 -10.04 -3.62
CA LEU A 273 -12.07 -11.00 -2.70
C LEU A 273 -11.06 -11.88 -3.45
N ALA A 274 -9.84 -11.95 -2.97
CA ALA A 274 -8.85 -12.89 -3.47
C ALA A 274 -9.03 -14.27 -2.82
N PHE A 275 -8.83 -15.34 -3.60
CA PHE A 275 -8.98 -16.74 -3.12
C PHE A 275 -7.70 -17.27 -2.46
N ALA A 276 -6.65 -16.46 -2.44
CA ALA A 276 -5.43 -16.68 -1.69
C ALA A 276 -4.87 -15.34 -1.20
N ARG A 277 -4.09 -15.33 -0.11
CA ARG A 277 -3.44 -14.11 0.38
C ARG A 277 -2.45 -13.54 -0.64
N GLU A 278 -1.84 -14.40 -1.43
CA GLU A 278 -0.95 -14.07 -2.55
C GLU A 278 -1.62 -14.40 -3.90
N GLY A 279 -2.92 -14.15 -3.99
CA GLY A 279 -3.77 -14.47 -5.13
C GLY A 279 -3.77 -13.40 -6.21
N TYR A 280 -2.69 -13.27 -6.97
CA TYR A 280 -2.54 -12.29 -8.05
C TYR A 280 -3.28 -12.67 -9.35
N ARG A 281 -3.80 -13.90 -9.44
CA ARG A 281 -4.61 -14.40 -10.56
C ARG A 281 -5.88 -15.07 -10.04
N TRP A 282 -6.92 -15.14 -10.85
CA TRP A 282 -8.16 -15.89 -10.52
C TRP A 282 -7.90 -17.36 -10.23
N THR A 283 -6.91 -17.93 -10.90
CA THR A 283 -6.50 -19.34 -10.73
C THR A 283 -5.69 -19.59 -9.45
N ASN A 284 -5.24 -18.56 -8.74
CA ASN A 284 -4.54 -18.73 -7.47
C ASN A 284 -5.56 -19.02 -6.37
N LEU A 285 -5.72 -20.27 -6.04
CA LEU A 285 -6.61 -20.79 -4.99
C LEU A 285 -5.77 -21.38 -3.87
N ASN A 286 -6.02 -20.93 -2.64
CA ASN A 286 -5.52 -21.55 -1.42
C ASN A 286 -6.72 -21.83 -0.50
N LEU A 287 -7.04 -23.10 -0.29
CA LEU A 287 -8.21 -23.51 0.48
C LEU A 287 -8.18 -23.01 1.93
N ARG A 288 -7.00 -22.95 2.55
CA ARG A 288 -6.83 -22.42 3.90
C ARG A 288 -7.14 -20.92 3.95
N ASP A 289 -6.60 -20.14 3.01
CA ASP A 289 -6.81 -18.70 2.96
C ASP A 289 -8.27 -18.35 2.69
N LEU A 290 -8.89 -19.10 1.78
CA LEU A 290 -10.30 -18.96 1.44
C LEU A 290 -11.20 -19.34 2.64
N ALA A 291 -10.96 -20.48 3.28
CA ALA A 291 -11.69 -20.90 4.46
C ALA A 291 -11.55 -19.89 5.60
N GLU A 292 -10.33 -19.39 5.87
CA GLU A 292 -10.11 -18.35 6.88
C GLU A 292 -10.89 -17.07 6.57
N SER A 293 -11.03 -16.68 5.31
CA SER A 293 -11.82 -15.51 4.90
C SER A 293 -13.32 -15.76 5.05
N LEU A 294 -13.82 -16.89 4.53
CA LEU A 294 -15.25 -17.21 4.52
C LEU A 294 -15.81 -17.55 5.92
N THR A 295 -15.00 -18.10 6.82
CA THR A 295 -15.40 -18.36 8.22
C THR A 295 -15.32 -17.13 9.12
N PHE A 296 -14.82 -16.00 8.62
CA PHE A 296 -14.68 -14.78 9.42
C PHE A 296 -15.98 -13.96 9.44
N PRO A 297 -16.63 -13.78 10.60
CA PRO A 297 -17.91 -13.08 10.68
C PRO A 297 -17.85 -11.63 10.17
N GLY A 298 -16.69 -10.98 10.32
CA GLY A 298 -16.48 -9.61 9.85
C GLY A 298 -16.67 -9.47 8.33
N LEU A 299 -16.24 -10.47 7.54
CA LEU A 299 -16.43 -10.45 6.09
C LEU A 299 -17.93 -10.46 5.73
N TRP A 300 -18.73 -11.31 6.36
CA TRP A 300 -20.16 -11.38 6.08
C TRP A 300 -20.90 -10.11 6.49
N ARG A 301 -20.56 -9.54 7.65
CA ARG A 301 -21.10 -8.24 8.07
C ARG A 301 -20.75 -7.11 7.10
N PHE A 302 -19.53 -7.10 6.57
CA PHE A 302 -19.10 -6.17 5.53
C PHE A 302 -19.89 -6.37 4.23
N LEU A 303 -20.02 -7.60 3.74
CA LEU A 303 -20.77 -7.92 2.52
C LEU A 303 -22.25 -7.54 2.63
N ILE A 304 -22.88 -7.81 3.79
CA ILE A 304 -24.27 -7.41 4.07
C ILE A 304 -24.44 -5.89 4.13
N LYS A 305 -23.47 -5.18 4.65
CA LYS A 305 -23.49 -3.71 4.75
C LYS A 305 -23.32 -3.03 3.39
N TYR A 306 -22.58 -3.63 2.46
CA TYR A 306 -22.24 -3.04 1.17
C TYR A 306 -22.57 -3.94 -0.03
N PRO A 307 -23.81 -4.48 -0.14
CA PRO A 307 -24.14 -5.48 -1.15
C PRO A 307 -24.08 -4.95 -2.58
N SER A 308 -24.57 -3.73 -2.82
CA SER A 308 -24.55 -3.09 -4.15
C SER A 308 -23.13 -2.82 -4.63
N MET A 309 -22.25 -2.38 -3.73
CA MET A 309 -20.84 -2.18 -4.03
C MET A 309 -20.16 -3.51 -4.41
N CYS A 310 -20.32 -4.54 -3.58
CA CYS A 310 -19.71 -5.85 -3.83
C CYS A 310 -20.19 -6.43 -5.16
N GLY A 311 -21.48 -6.33 -5.46
CA GLY A 311 -22.05 -6.76 -6.75
C GLY A 311 -21.50 -5.97 -7.94
N TYR A 312 -21.30 -4.64 -7.77
CA TYR A 312 -20.71 -3.80 -8.81
C TYR A 312 -19.25 -4.15 -9.07
N GLU A 313 -18.43 -4.35 -8.01
CA GLU A 313 -17.03 -4.72 -8.15
C GLU A 313 -16.87 -6.09 -8.83
N ILE A 314 -17.70 -7.08 -8.46
CA ILE A 314 -17.71 -8.40 -9.11
C ILE A 314 -18.08 -8.27 -10.59
N ARG A 315 -19.15 -7.52 -10.92
CA ARG A 315 -19.57 -7.31 -12.31
C ARG A 315 -18.45 -6.65 -13.12
N ARG A 316 -17.80 -5.65 -12.56
CA ARG A 316 -16.68 -4.94 -13.19
C ARG A 316 -15.45 -5.83 -13.39
N SER A 317 -15.21 -6.81 -12.50
CA SER A 317 -14.14 -7.77 -12.64
C SER A 317 -14.37 -8.77 -13.80
N PHE A 318 -15.63 -9.12 -14.06
CA PHE A 318 -15.97 -10.07 -15.15
C PHE A 318 -16.35 -9.38 -16.47
N SER A 319 -16.58 -8.06 -16.47
CA SER A 319 -16.99 -7.32 -17.64
C SER A 319 -16.02 -6.20 -17.99
N LYS A 320 -15.17 -6.45 -18.98
CA LYS A 320 -14.28 -5.43 -19.57
C LYS A 320 -15.05 -4.18 -20.00
N ARG A 321 -16.25 -4.38 -20.55
CA ARG A 321 -17.16 -3.30 -20.98
C ARG A 321 -17.56 -2.39 -19.81
N GLU A 322 -17.98 -2.97 -18.68
CA GLU A 322 -18.35 -2.19 -17.47
C GLU A 322 -17.13 -1.48 -16.87
N PHE A 323 -15.97 -2.12 -16.93
CA PHE A 323 -14.73 -1.51 -16.52
C PHE A 323 -14.40 -0.29 -17.41
N CYS A 324 -14.47 -0.47 -18.74
CA CYS A 324 -14.24 0.60 -19.71
C CYS A 324 -15.22 1.77 -19.52
N ARG A 325 -16.51 1.51 -19.33
CA ARG A 325 -17.52 2.54 -19.04
C ARG A 325 -17.18 3.38 -17.78
N SER A 326 -16.57 2.73 -16.78
CA SER A 326 -16.12 3.45 -15.58
C SER A 326 -14.96 4.39 -15.89
N LEU A 327 -14.06 4.01 -16.78
CA LEU A 327 -12.93 4.83 -17.25
C LEU A 327 -13.37 5.97 -18.16
N GLN A 328 -14.40 5.74 -19.00
CA GLN A 328 -14.95 6.74 -19.92
C GLN A 328 -15.54 7.95 -19.20
N LYS A 329 -15.88 7.84 -17.92
CA LYS A 329 -16.27 8.99 -17.10
C LYS A 329 -15.14 10.01 -16.93
N LEU A 330 -13.89 9.55 -16.97
CA LEU A 330 -12.69 10.38 -16.82
C LEU A 330 -12.08 10.73 -18.18
N VAL A 331 -11.97 9.75 -19.07
CA VAL A 331 -11.41 9.88 -20.43
C VAL A 331 -12.40 9.25 -21.41
N PRO A 332 -13.32 10.03 -22.01
CA PRO A 332 -14.40 9.52 -22.86
C PRO A 332 -13.93 8.76 -24.12
N GLU A 333 -12.74 9.09 -24.61
CA GLU A 333 -12.18 8.51 -25.85
C GLU A 333 -11.66 7.09 -25.68
N ILE A 334 -11.50 6.57 -24.43
CA ILE A 334 -11.02 5.20 -24.20
C ILE A 334 -12.05 4.17 -24.68
N GLN A 335 -11.60 3.13 -25.34
CA GLN A 335 -12.45 2.06 -25.88
C GLN A 335 -12.07 0.71 -25.26
N GLU A 336 -12.99 -0.26 -25.29
CA GLU A 336 -12.68 -1.63 -24.83
C GLU A 336 -11.49 -2.25 -25.58
N SER A 337 -11.35 -1.93 -26.87
CA SER A 337 -10.24 -2.38 -27.73
C SER A 337 -8.89 -1.84 -27.27
N ASP A 338 -8.85 -0.72 -26.53
CA ASP A 338 -7.62 -0.08 -26.04
C ASP A 338 -7.08 -0.74 -24.77
N LEU A 339 -7.90 -1.58 -24.12
CA LEU A 339 -7.57 -2.23 -22.86
C LEU A 339 -6.99 -3.63 -23.11
N GLU A 340 -5.86 -3.92 -22.50
CA GLU A 340 -5.23 -5.25 -22.42
C GLU A 340 -5.18 -5.74 -20.99
N PRO A 341 -5.23 -7.05 -20.71
CA PRO A 341 -5.07 -7.56 -19.35
C PRO A 341 -3.75 -7.05 -18.74
N GLY A 342 -3.87 -6.41 -17.59
CA GLY A 342 -2.74 -5.93 -16.79
C GLY A 342 -2.35 -6.89 -15.68
N GLY A 343 -1.60 -6.37 -14.72
CA GLY A 343 -1.29 -7.08 -13.48
C GLY A 343 -2.43 -7.05 -12.46
N ALA A 344 -2.13 -7.54 -11.29
CA ALA A 344 -2.99 -7.39 -10.13
C ALA A 344 -2.16 -7.15 -8.86
N GLY A 345 -2.69 -6.38 -7.93
CA GLY A 345 -2.18 -6.26 -6.58
C GLY A 345 -3.14 -6.92 -5.58
N VAL A 346 -2.63 -7.40 -4.47
CA VAL A 346 -3.48 -7.87 -3.36
C VAL A 346 -3.29 -6.94 -2.17
N ARG A 347 -4.40 -6.30 -1.76
CA ARG A 347 -4.43 -5.46 -0.57
C ARG A 347 -4.56 -6.32 0.68
N ALA A 348 -3.66 -6.15 1.64
CA ALA A 348 -3.80 -6.72 2.98
C ALA A 348 -4.76 -5.83 3.78
N GLN A 349 -6.06 -6.04 3.62
CA GLN A 349 -7.05 -5.21 4.29
C GLN A 349 -7.36 -5.79 5.67
N ALA A 350 -6.93 -5.08 6.72
CA ALA A 350 -7.31 -5.44 8.07
C ALA A 350 -8.79 -5.13 8.32
N MET A 351 -9.49 -6.09 8.88
CA MET A 351 -10.92 -6.01 9.18
C MET A 351 -11.18 -6.51 10.59
N THR A 352 -11.99 -5.76 11.34
CA THR A 352 -12.43 -6.14 12.69
C THR A 352 -13.61 -7.13 12.63
N PRO A 353 -13.89 -7.89 13.71
CA PRO A 353 -14.98 -8.85 13.72
C PRO A 353 -16.36 -8.24 13.48
N ASP A 354 -16.56 -6.95 13.72
CA ASP A 354 -17.81 -6.22 13.43
C ASP A 354 -17.94 -5.75 11.97
N GLY A 355 -16.96 -6.10 11.12
CA GLY A 355 -16.96 -5.82 9.67
C GLY A 355 -16.48 -4.42 9.29
N LYS A 356 -15.85 -3.69 10.21
CA LYS A 356 -15.20 -2.42 9.89
C LYS A 356 -13.82 -2.67 9.30
N LEU A 357 -13.47 -1.92 8.27
CA LEU A 357 -12.11 -1.85 7.76
C LEU A 357 -11.27 -0.98 8.69
N VAL A 358 -10.05 -1.42 8.97
CA VAL A 358 -9.07 -0.60 9.69
C VAL A 358 -8.45 0.38 8.70
N ASP A 359 -8.78 1.66 8.83
CA ASP A 359 -8.41 2.68 7.84
C ASP A 359 -7.04 3.30 8.08
N ASP A 360 -6.55 3.32 9.33
CA ASP A 360 -5.26 3.92 9.69
C ASP A 360 -4.17 2.85 9.88
N PHE A 361 -2.93 3.29 10.05
CA PHE A 361 -1.83 2.42 10.45
C PHE A 361 -2.11 1.84 11.83
N HIS A 362 -1.95 0.54 11.98
CA HIS A 362 -2.24 -0.15 13.23
C HIS A 362 -1.05 -0.98 13.69
N PHE A 363 -0.59 -0.67 14.90
CA PHE A 363 0.53 -1.35 15.55
C PHE A 363 0.02 -2.01 16.83
N GLU A 364 0.42 -3.26 17.06
CA GLU A 364 0.17 -3.98 18.30
C GLU A 364 1.50 -4.25 18.99
N GLU A 365 1.57 -3.96 20.29
CA GLU A 365 2.81 -4.04 21.05
C GLU A 365 2.69 -5.01 22.21
N GLY A 366 3.80 -5.69 22.51
CA GLY A 366 3.98 -6.55 23.66
C GLY A 366 5.39 -6.43 24.22
N PRO A 367 5.70 -7.17 25.29
CA PRO A 367 7.04 -7.23 25.84
C PRO A 367 8.05 -7.73 24.79
N GLY A 368 8.99 -6.88 24.37
CA GLY A 368 10.01 -7.22 23.37
C GLY A 368 9.50 -7.47 21.96
N ILE A 369 8.28 -7.08 21.61
CA ILE A 369 7.72 -7.27 20.27
C ILE A 369 6.81 -6.11 19.85
N LEU A 370 6.88 -5.76 18.56
CA LEU A 370 5.97 -4.83 17.89
C LEU A 370 5.48 -5.43 16.57
N HIS A 371 4.20 -5.48 16.38
CA HIS A 371 3.55 -5.96 15.16
C HIS A 371 3.00 -4.80 14.35
N VAL A 372 3.36 -4.71 13.07
CA VAL A 372 2.68 -3.86 12.08
C VAL A 372 1.52 -4.68 11.52
N VAL A 373 0.33 -4.53 12.12
CA VAL A 373 -0.86 -5.33 11.75
C VAL A 373 -1.53 -4.80 10.51
N ASN A 374 -1.58 -3.46 10.34
CA ASN A 374 -2.18 -2.81 9.19
C ASN A 374 -1.32 -1.66 8.70
N ALA A 375 -0.90 -1.74 7.46
CA ALA A 375 -0.19 -0.67 6.76
C ALA A 375 -0.82 -0.51 5.36
N PRO A 376 -2.04 0.10 5.29
CA PRO A 376 -2.75 0.28 4.02
C PRO A 376 -2.10 1.37 3.17
N SER A 377 -2.52 1.49 1.91
CA SER A 377 -2.11 2.64 1.08
C SER A 377 -2.33 3.96 1.85
N PRO A 378 -1.32 4.81 1.93
CA PRO A 378 -0.13 4.90 1.08
C PRO A 378 1.16 4.38 1.75
N ALA A 379 1.12 3.24 2.42
CA ALA A 379 2.26 2.72 3.20
C ALA A 379 3.58 2.66 2.41
N ALA A 380 3.55 2.43 1.10
CA ALA A 380 4.77 2.43 0.28
C ALA A 380 5.41 3.83 0.24
N THR A 381 4.63 4.89 -0.02
CA THR A 381 5.11 6.28 0.03
C THR A 381 5.57 6.66 1.44
N ALA A 382 4.82 6.24 2.46
CA ALA A 382 5.07 6.58 3.85
C ALA A 382 6.12 5.67 4.52
N ALA A 383 6.71 4.71 3.81
CA ALA A 383 7.50 3.65 4.41
C ALA A 383 8.67 4.14 5.26
N LEU A 384 9.38 5.17 4.82
CA LEU A 384 10.51 5.76 5.57
C LEU A 384 10.05 6.43 6.87
N ALA A 385 8.93 7.16 6.83
CA ALA A 385 8.34 7.78 8.02
C ALA A 385 7.73 6.73 8.98
N ILE A 386 7.12 5.67 8.44
CA ILE A 386 6.65 4.51 9.24
C ILE A 386 7.83 3.84 9.92
N GLY A 387 8.92 3.56 9.18
CA GLY A 387 10.14 2.96 9.74
C GLY A 387 10.75 3.81 10.85
N GLN A 388 10.79 5.13 10.67
CA GLN A 388 11.22 6.09 11.70
C GLN A 388 10.34 6.00 12.95
N LYS A 389 9.02 6.06 12.80
CA LYS A 389 8.07 5.93 13.92
C LYS A 389 8.22 4.62 14.68
N ILE A 390 8.51 3.52 13.97
CA ILE A 390 8.78 2.22 14.60
C ILE A 390 10.12 2.27 15.34
N ALA A 391 11.18 2.82 14.73
CA ALA A 391 12.49 2.94 15.37
C ALA A 391 12.45 3.77 16.66
N GLU A 392 11.72 4.88 16.67
CA GLU A 392 11.49 5.74 17.86
C GLU A 392 10.84 4.97 19.03
N ARG A 393 10.01 3.95 18.74
CA ARG A 393 9.37 3.10 19.75
C ARG A 393 10.27 1.95 20.22
N VAL A 394 11.12 1.43 19.35
CA VAL A 394 11.91 0.22 19.57
C VAL A 394 13.27 0.52 20.20
N LEU A 395 14.00 1.54 19.72
CA LEU A 395 15.34 1.87 20.19
C LEU A 395 15.45 2.09 21.71
N PRO A 396 14.51 2.81 22.37
CA PRO A 396 14.56 2.98 23.82
C PRO A 396 14.42 1.67 24.61
N ARG A 397 13.83 0.63 23.99
CA ARG A 397 13.58 -0.68 24.61
C ARG A 397 14.73 -1.69 24.37
N LEU A 398 15.73 -1.32 23.61
CA LEU A 398 16.91 -2.14 23.31
C LEU A 398 18.07 -1.90 24.29
N ASN A 399 17.91 -0.98 25.22
CA ASN A 399 18.91 -0.65 26.25
C ASN A 399 19.02 -1.73 27.32
#